data_ff60df330527024cc81a1c7ba23fc859
#
_entry.id   ff60df330527024cc81a1c7ba23fc859
#
_cell.length_a   1.000
_cell.length_b   1.000
_cell.length_c   1.000
_cell.angle_alpha   90.00
_cell.angle_beta   90.00
_cell.angle_gamma   90.00
#
_symmetry.space_group_name_H-M   'P 1'
#
loop_
_entity.id
_entity.type
_entity.pdbx_description
1 polymer ?
#
loop_
_entity_poly.entity_id
_entity_poly.type
_entity_poly.pdbx_seq_one_letter_code
_entity_poly.pdbx_strand_id
1 'polypeptide(L)'
;MAEKNRILVVDDEDALRTVLSAELEGEGYRVSSAGDGVEAINILRMQTFDLILLDIKMPNMDGFEVLKFAKEHQPTTKVIMLTGFADLKNAIESKKLGAEDFVSKPYDLVDLLTTVERVLSGL
;
A
#
# COMPACT_ATOMS: atom_id res chain seq x y z
N MET A 1 -3.91 -14.30 -21.54
CA MET A 1 -3.99 -14.27 -20.07
C MET A 1 -3.59 -12.93 -19.55
N ALA A 2 -4.38 -12.39 -18.64
CA ALA A 2 -4.02 -11.14 -18.01
C ALA A 2 -2.78 -11.31 -17.13
N GLU A 3 -1.90 -10.34 -17.14
CA GLU A 3 -0.77 -10.31 -16.22
C GLU A 3 -1.28 -10.11 -14.81
N LYS A 4 -0.57 -10.71 -13.86
CA LYS A 4 -0.89 -10.48 -12.46
C LYS A 4 -0.48 -9.07 -12.06
N ASN A 5 -1.32 -8.43 -11.26
CA ASN A 5 -1.02 -7.10 -10.76
C ASN A 5 0.20 -7.12 -9.84
N ARG A 6 0.98 -6.06 -9.90
CA ARG A 6 2.14 -5.86 -9.06
C ARG A 6 1.77 -5.00 -7.87
N ILE A 7 2.09 -5.50 -6.68
CA ILE A 7 1.77 -4.82 -5.42
C ILE A 7 3.04 -4.59 -4.62
N LEU A 8 3.20 -3.38 -4.10
CA LEU A 8 4.27 -3.06 -3.16
C LEU A 8 3.65 -2.97 -1.76
N VAL A 9 4.17 -3.74 -0.82
CA VAL A 9 3.75 -3.69 0.58
C VAL A 9 4.80 -2.93 1.37
N VAL A 10 4.40 -1.84 2.01
CA VAL A 10 5.29 -0.99 2.80
C VAL A 10 4.81 -0.97 4.24
N ASP A 11 5.56 -1.62 5.13
CA ASP A 11 5.23 -1.73 6.55
C ASP A 11 6.51 -2.00 7.33
N ASP A 12 6.71 -1.34 8.44
CA ASP A 12 7.91 -1.51 9.26
C ASP A 12 7.86 -2.74 10.17
N GLU A 13 6.70 -3.38 10.30
CA GLU A 13 6.56 -4.62 11.06
C GLU A 13 6.87 -5.82 10.17
N ASP A 14 8.03 -6.44 10.38
CA ASP A 14 8.50 -7.55 9.55
C ASP A 14 7.51 -8.71 9.48
N ALA A 15 6.97 -9.11 10.64
CA ALA A 15 6.04 -10.25 10.69
C ALA A 15 4.77 -9.96 9.89
N LEU A 16 4.21 -8.78 10.05
CA LEU A 16 2.99 -8.39 9.34
C LEU A 16 3.22 -8.29 7.84
N ARG A 17 4.34 -7.69 7.44
CA ARG A 17 4.74 -7.58 6.03
C ARG A 17 4.89 -8.95 5.39
N THR A 18 5.52 -9.89 6.10
CA THR A 18 5.73 -11.26 5.62
C THR A 18 4.40 -11.99 5.41
N VAL A 19 3.51 -11.92 6.39
CA VAL A 19 2.20 -12.59 6.31
C VAL A 19 1.36 -12.00 5.17
N LEU A 20 1.30 -10.68 5.10
CA LEU A 20 0.49 -10.01 4.07
C LEU A 20 1.03 -10.30 2.67
N SER A 21 2.35 -10.28 2.50
CA SER A 21 2.96 -10.58 1.21
C SER A 21 2.64 -12.02 0.76
N ALA A 22 2.72 -12.98 1.68
CA ALA A 22 2.41 -14.38 1.38
C ALA A 22 0.94 -14.56 0.98
N GLU A 23 0.02 -13.88 1.68
CA GLU A 23 -1.40 -13.96 1.35
C GLU A 23 -1.72 -13.36 -0.03
N LEU A 24 -1.10 -12.23 -0.35
CA LEU A 24 -1.28 -11.61 -1.65
C LEU A 24 -0.71 -12.48 -2.77
N GLU A 25 0.45 -13.07 -2.55
CA GLU A 25 1.04 -14.01 -3.52
C GLU A 25 0.15 -15.22 -3.72
N GLY A 26 -0.48 -15.70 -2.64
CA GLY A 26 -1.45 -16.79 -2.71
C GLY A 26 -2.66 -16.47 -3.57
N GLU A 27 -3.02 -15.18 -3.67
CA GLU A 27 -4.11 -14.71 -4.54
C GLU A 27 -3.65 -14.48 -5.98
N GLY A 28 -2.37 -14.68 -6.24
CA GLY A 28 -1.83 -14.57 -7.59
C GLY A 28 -1.16 -13.24 -7.92
N TYR A 29 -1.05 -12.33 -6.97
CA TYR A 29 -0.37 -11.06 -7.20
C TYR A 29 1.15 -11.23 -7.14
N ARG A 30 1.86 -10.33 -7.81
CA ARG A 30 3.32 -10.26 -7.76
C ARG A 30 3.68 -9.21 -6.72
N VAL A 31 4.35 -9.62 -5.64
CA VAL A 31 4.55 -8.76 -4.46
C VAL A 31 6.03 -8.42 -4.27
N SER A 32 6.29 -7.15 -4.05
CA SER A 32 7.56 -6.66 -3.51
C SER A 32 7.26 -6.00 -2.17
N SER A 33 8.25 -5.89 -1.32
CA SER A 33 8.04 -5.30 0.00
C SER A 33 9.16 -4.36 0.40
N ALA A 34 8.82 -3.40 1.26
CA ALA A 34 9.75 -2.43 1.81
C ALA A 34 9.48 -2.28 3.30
N GLY A 35 10.54 -2.16 4.09
CA GLY A 35 10.43 -2.03 5.54
C GLY A 35 10.38 -0.59 6.04
N ASP A 36 10.59 0.39 5.17
CA ASP A 36 10.49 1.80 5.52
C ASP A 36 10.24 2.65 4.26
N GLY A 37 10.02 3.94 4.48
CA GLY A 37 9.71 4.86 3.39
C GLY A 37 10.86 5.10 2.41
N VAL A 38 12.09 5.10 2.91
CA VAL A 38 13.26 5.31 2.05
C VAL A 38 13.43 4.14 1.09
N GLU A 39 13.32 2.93 1.61
CA GLU A 39 13.38 1.72 0.79
C GLU A 39 12.24 1.70 -0.25
N ALA A 40 11.04 2.09 0.18
CA ALA A 40 9.88 2.16 -0.72
C ALA A 40 10.14 3.12 -1.88
N ILE A 41 10.65 4.31 -1.60
CA ILE A 41 10.95 5.30 -2.64
C ILE A 41 12.02 4.77 -3.61
N ASN A 42 13.07 4.12 -3.08
CA ASN A 42 14.11 3.54 -3.94
C ASN A 42 13.52 2.48 -4.88
N ILE A 43 12.62 1.64 -4.38
CA ILE A 43 11.94 0.63 -5.20
C ILE A 43 11.06 1.31 -6.26
N LEU A 44 10.31 2.34 -5.87
CA LEU A 44 9.41 3.06 -6.79
C LEU A 44 10.16 3.77 -7.91
N ARG A 45 11.43 4.15 -7.68
CA ARG A 45 12.26 4.73 -8.74
C ARG A 45 12.67 3.71 -9.79
N MET A 46 12.68 2.43 -9.44
CA MET A 46 13.18 1.36 -10.31
C MET A 46 12.09 0.52 -10.93
N GLN A 47 10.92 0.47 -10.32
CA GLN A 47 9.81 -0.38 -10.76
C GLN A 47 8.49 0.35 -10.66
N THR A 48 7.56 -0.02 -11.53
CA THR A 48 6.18 0.48 -11.45
C THR A 48 5.29 -0.59 -10.80
N PHE A 49 4.28 -0.13 -10.09
CA PHE A 49 3.32 -1.00 -9.41
C PHE A 49 1.90 -0.60 -9.77
N ASP A 50 0.99 -1.56 -9.65
CA ASP A 50 -0.44 -1.30 -9.83
C ASP A 50 -1.05 -0.79 -8.55
N LEU A 51 -0.52 -1.24 -7.40
CA LEU A 51 -1.03 -0.89 -6.09
C LEU A 51 0.10 -0.84 -5.07
N ILE A 52 -0.01 0.09 -4.13
CA ILE A 52 0.85 0.16 -2.95
C ILE A 52 -0.05 0.03 -1.71
N LEU A 53 0.28 -0.90 -0.83
CA LEU A 53 -0.28 -0.98 0.52
C LEU A 53 0.72 -0.30 1.44
N LEU A 54 0.35 0.81 2.04
CA LEU A 54 1.30 1.75 2.62
C LEU A 54 0.92 2.11 4.05
N ASP A 55 1.76 1.72 5.01
CA ASP A 55 1.61 2.11 6.39
C ASP A 55 1.89 3.60 6.55
N ILE A 56 1.10 4.29 7.37
CA ILE A 56 1.29 5.72 7.63
C ILE A 56 2.45 5.94 8.59
N LYS A 57 2.48 5.20 9.71
CA LYS A 57 3.49 5.41 10.75
C LYS A 57 4.69 4.52 10.56
N MET A 58 5.79 5.12 10.13
CA MET A 58 7.06 4.43 9.96
C MET A 58 8.19 5.32 10.43
N PRO A 59 9.31 4.76 10.88
CA PRO A 59 10.47 5.56 11.24
C PRO A 59 11.08 6.24 10.02
N ASN A 60 11.73 7.36 10.23
CA ASN A 60 12.48 8.15 9.24
C ASN A 60 11.63 8.90 8.22
N MET A 61 10.64 8.26 7.64
CA MET A 61 9.79 8.87 6.61
C MET A 61 8.38 8.29 6.74
N ASP A 62 7.39 9.13 6.97
CA ASP A 62 6.01 8.64 7.12
C ASP A 62 5.38 8.29 5.77
N GLY A 63 4.25 7.58 5.85
CA GLY A 63 3.57 7.10 4.65
C GLY A 63 3.02 8.21 3.77
N PHE A 64 2.71 9.39 4.32
CA PHE A 64 2.23 10.51 3.51
C PHE A 64 3.30 11.00 2.53
N GLU A 65 4.56 10.99 2.94
CA GLU A 65 5.66 11.37 2.04
C GLU A 65 5.83 10.37 0.91
N VAL A 66 5.70 9.07 1.22
CA VAL A 66 5.74 8.03 0.18
C VAL A 66 4.55 8.16 -0.77
N LEU A 67 3.36 8.44 -0.24
CA LEU A 67 2.17 8.66 -1.04
C LEU A 67 2.36 9.81 -2.03
N LYS A 68 2.88 10.94 -1.56
CA LYS A 68 3.16 12.08 -2.43
C LYS A 68 4.13 11.72 -3.54
N PHE A 69 5.22 11.05 -3.19
CA PHE A 69 6.21 10.60 -4.17
C PHE A 69 5.58 9.68 -5.21
N ALA A 70 4.80 8.70 -4.77
CA ALA A 70 4.16 7.75 -5.67
C ALA A 70 3.22 8.44 -6.65
N LYS A 71 2.41 9.37 -6.15
CA LYS A 71 1.46 10.08 -7.02
C LYS A 71 2.13 11.03 -8.01
N GLU A 72 3.29 11.58 -7.65
CA GLU A 72 4.06 12.42 -8.57
C GLU A 72 4.78 11.61 -9.65
N HIS A 73 5.33 10.47 -9.28
CA HIS A 73 6.18 9.67 -10.17
C HIS A 73 5.44 8.54 -10.87
N GLN A 74 4.37 8.02 -10.26
CA GLN A 74 3.56 6.94 -10.80
C GLN A 74 2.08 7.28 -10.61
N PRO A 75 1.56 8.30 -11.31
CA PRO A 75 0.20 8.80 -11.05
C PRO A 75 -0.91 7.76 -11.26
N THR A 76 -0.67 6.71 -12.02
CA THR A 76 -1.66 5.65 -12.22
C THR A 76 -1.59 4.55 -11.17
N THR A 77 -0.54 4.53 -10.34
CA THR A 77 -0.43 3.56 -9.26
C THR A 77 -1.42 3.90 -8.17
N LYS A 78 -2.23 2.93 -7.77
CA LYS A 78 -3.24 3.11 -6.73
C LYS A 78 -2.61 2.89 -5.37
N VAL A 79 -3.13 3.57 -4.35
CA VAL A 79 -2.58 3.49 -2.99
C VAL A 79 -3.70 3.26 -1.99
N ILE A 80 -3.52 2.26 -1.14
CA ILE A 80 -4.36 2.03 0.03
C ILE A 80 -3.49 2.31 1.25
N MET A 81 -3.93 3.24 2.09
CA MET A 81 -3.20 3.59 3.32
C MET A 81 -3.61 2.64 4.45
N LEU A 82 -2.64 2.21 5.23
CA LEU A 82 -2.86 1.39 6.43
C LEU A 82 -2.46 2.20 7.65
N THR A 83 -3.24 2.13 8.72
CA THR A 83 -2.93 2.85 9.94
C THR A 83 -3.33 2.06 11.19
N GLY A 84 -2.61 2.28 12.30
CA GLY A 84 -2.91 1.64 13.58
C GLY A 84 -4.17 2.13 14.27
N PHE A 85 -4.75 3.24 13.82
CA PHE A 85 -5.96 3.81 14.40
C PHE A 85 -6.90 4.27 13.33
N ALA A 86 -8.20 4.07 13.55
CA ALA A 86 -9.24 4.65 12.72
C ALA A 86 -9.29 6.16 13.04
N ASP A 87 -8.46 6.93 12.37
CA ASP A 87 -8.32 8.36 12.55
C ASP A 87 -8.90 9.08 11.35
N LEU A 88 -10.03 9.76 11.56
CA LEU A 88 -10.72 10.50 10.51
C LEU A 88 -9.81 11.53 9.84
N LYS A 89 -8.97 12.20 10.63
CA LYS A 89 -8.05 13.20 10.11
C LYS A 89 -7.05 12.56 9.13
N ASN A 90 -6.49 11.40 9.47
CA ASN A 90 -5.58 10.68 8.59
C ASN A 90 -6.29 10.17 7.33
N ALA A 91 -7.54 9.72 7.47
CA ALA A 91 -8.33 9.28 6.31
C ALA A 91 -8.57 10.42 5.35
N ILE A 92 -8.97 11.59 5.86
CA ILE A 92 -9.20 12.79 5.05
C ILE A 92 -7.92 13.22 4.35
N GLU A 93 -6.81 13.29 5.07
CA GLU A 93 -5.51 13.68 4.50
C GLU A 93 -5.07 12.71 3.41
N SER A 94 -5.25 11.40 3.63
CA SER A 94 -4.92 10.38 2.64
C SER A 94 -5.69 10.59 1.34
N LYS A 95 -6.99 10.85 1.44
CA LYS A 95 -7.83 11.09 0.26
C LYS A 95 -7.42 12.37 -0.48
N LYS A 96 -7.11 13.43 0.25
CA LYS A 96 -6.63 14.68 -0.35
C LYS A 96 -5.35 14.50 -1.13
N LEU A 97 -4.48 13.61 -0.68
CA LEU A 97 -3.20 13.33 -1.32
C LEU A 97 -3.31 12.27 -2.42
N GLY A 98 -4.50 11.76 -2.67
CA GLY A 98 -4.77 10.88 -3.80
C GLY A 98 -4.84 9.39 -3.49
N ALA A 99 -4.85 8.99 -2.21
CA ALA A 99 -5.05 7.59 -1.86
C ALA A 99 -6.46 7.14 -2.26
N GLU A 100 -6.58 5.94 -2.79
CA GLU A 100 -7.86 5.38 -3.22
C GLU A 100 -8.68 4.89 -2.05
N ASP A 101 -8.03 4.40 -1.00
CA ASP A 101 -8.73 3.92 0.18
C ASP A 101 -7.83 3.95 1.42
N PHE A 102 -8.40 3.61 2.56
CA PHE A 102 -7.80 3.71 3.87
C PHE A 102 -8.32 2.57 4.72
N VAL A 103 -7.43 1.79 5.31
CA VAL A 103 -7.80 0.62 6.13
C VAL A 103 -7.15 0.73 7.50
N SER A 104 -7.94 0.54 8.55
CA SER A 104 -7.45 0.58 9.93
C SER A 104 -6.84 -0.74 10.36
N LYS A 105 -5.75 -0.67 11.11
CA LYS A 105 -5.19 -1.82 11.81
C LYS A 105 -5.82 -1.94 13.20
N PRO A 106 -6.01 -3.13 13.75
CA PRO A 106 -5.81 -4.41 13.07
C PRO A 106 -6.90 -4.63 12.04
N TYR A 107 -6.52 -5.08 10.85
CA TYR A 107 -7.49 -5.34 9.79
C TYR A 107 -7.83 -6.82 9.75
N ASP A 108 -9.03 -7.10 9.23
CA ASP A 108 -9.41 -8.45 8.84
C ASP A 108 -8.79 -8.73 7.49
N LEU A 109 -8.06 -9.83 7.36
CA LEU A 109 -7.34 -10.14 6.15
C LEU A 109 -8.28 -10.30 4.95
N VAL A 110 -9.43 -10.95 5.14
CA VAL A 110 -10.41 -11.11 4.07
C VAL A 110 -10.92 -9.75 3.60
N ASP A 111 -11.22 -8.85 4.53
CA ASP A 111 -11.67 -7.50 4.20
C ASP A 111 -10.60 -6.72 3.44
N LEU A 112 -9.35 -6.86 3.85
CA LEU A 112 -8.25 -6.20 3.15
C LEU A 112 -8.09 -6.73 1.73
N LEU A 113 -8.12 -8.06 1.55
CA LEU A 113 -8.03 -8.66 0.23
C LEU A 113 -9.20 -8.23 -0.66
N THR A 114 -10.40 -8.11 -0.10
CA THR A 114 -11.57 -7.61 -0.83
C THR A 114 -11.36 -6.17 -1.28
N THR A 115 -10.81 -5.32 -0.40
CA THR A 115 -10.51 -3.93 -0.72
C THR A 115 -9.46 -3.84 -1.83
N VAL A 116 -8.41 -4.65 -1.76
CA VAL A 116 -7.37 -4.71 -2.79
C VAL A 116 -7.98 -5.04 -4.16
N GLU A 117 -8.80 -6.08 -4.20
CA GLU A 117 -9.46 -6.51 -5.43
C GLU A 117 -10.35 -5.40 -6.01
N ARG A 118 -11.14 -4.76 -5.16
CA ARG A 118 -12.03 -3.67 -5.56
C ARG A 118 -11.23 -2.49 -6.13
N VAL A 119 -10.18 -2.08 -5.44
CA VAL A 119 -9.36 -0.94 -5.87
C VAL A 119 -8.67 -1.25 -7.19
N LEU A 120 -8.11 -2.46 -7.34
CA LEU A 120 -7.44 -2.85 -8.56
C LEU A 120 -8.39 -2.99 -9.75
N SER A 121 -9.63 -3.36 -9.51
CA SER A 121 -10.61 -3.47 -10.60
C SER A 121 -11.20 -2.12 -11.03
N GLY A 122 -10.95 -1.08 -10.26
CA GLY A 122 -11.43 0.26 -10.59
C GLY A 122 -12.91 0.51 -10.31
N LEU A 123 -13.50 -0.34 -9.51
CA LEU A 123 -14.93 -0.23 -9.16
C LEU A 123 -15.16 0.54 -7.88
#